data_a7e604787fafb8fb3be42f0aed3a1343
#
_entry.id   a7e604787fafb8fb3be42f0aed3a1343
#
_cell.length_a   1.000
_cell.length_b   1.000
_cell.length_c   1.000
_cell.angle_alpha   90.00
_cell.angle_beta   90.00
_cell.angle_gamma   90.00
#
_symmetry.space_group_name_H-M   'P 1'
#
loop_
_entity.id
_entity.type
_entity.pdbx_description
1 polymer ?
#
loop_
_entity_poly.entity_id
_entity_poly.type
_entity_poly.pdbx_seq_one_letter_code
_entity_poly.pdbx_strand_id
1 'polypeptide(L)'
;MPGSAGRTGEGRRPGGHRRELHPRRRAPRPADRAEPFAALLAQLIGTAPAVTAVPSLAPSPPWTGWDHSGSGLWPDRDDEGHDLNEVTGPAWVDEAARLVRQQMRRCDAPDKIGHGDWESQNIEWQNGEPLAVHDWDSVIAQPEVAIVGLAAAVWPAAGGPGEAASIAQTEDFLSAYQATAGATWTTGQIRLAWTAGLWVRLLNAKKDAARGGGPQLDLLGVEIEQRVARAGLHTGDWLSRGSGLAR
;
A
#
# COMPACT_ATOMS: atom_id res chain seq x y z
N MET A 1 45.67 52.91 50.41
CA MET A 1 46.06 52.02 51.51
C MET A 1 44.95 51.92 52.49
N PRO A 2 44.60 50.73 53.09
CA PRO A 2 44.57 49.32 52.68
C PRO A 2 43.13 48.85 52.58
N GLY A 3 42.77 47.84 51.88
CA GLY A 3 43.00 46.44 52.07
C GLY A 3 41.92 45.78 52.94
N SER A 4 41.03 44.97 52.40
CA SER A 4 40.38 43.94 53.21
C SER A 4 39.84 42.81 52.34
N ALA A 5 40.17 41.66 52.82
CA ALA A 5 40.08 40.32 52.28
C ALA A 5 38.64 39.83 52.05
N GLY A 6 38.49 39.03 50.99
CA GLY A 6 37.30 38.29 50.65
C GLY A 6 37.08 37.02 51.49
N ARG A 7 35.87 36.52 51.50
CA ARG A 7 35.52 35.18 51.91
C ARG A 7 34.83 34.46 50.77
N THR A 8 35.49 33.38 50.37
CA THR A 8 34.93 32.34 49.47
C THR A 8 33.83 31.60 50.22
N GLY A 9 32.63 31.64 49.64
CA GLY A 9 31.48 30.80 50.06
C GLY A 9 31.26 29.72 48.99
N GLU A 10 31.65 28.49 49.28
CA GLU A 10 31.28 27.30 48.49
C GLU A 10 29.80 27.03 48.64
N GLY A 11 29.04 27.38 47.63
CA GLY A 11 27.62 27.00 47.50
C GLY A 11 27.49 25.59 46.91
N ARG A 12 27.18 24.61 47.74
CA ARG A 12 26.75 23.27 47.34
C ARG A 12 25.51 23.38 46.46
N ARG A 13 25.61 22.95 45.21
CA ARG A 13 24.44 22.77 44.33
C ARG A 13 23.71 21.49 44.74
N PRO A 14 22.38 21.51 44.91
CA PRO A 14 21.61 20.30 45.17
C PRO A 14 21.57 19.44 43.90
N GLY A 15 21.85 18.15 44.05
CA GLY A 15 21.82 17.14 43.02
C GLY A 15 20.42 17.06 42.38
N GLY A 16 20.33 17.45 41.12
CA GLY A 16 19.13 17.22 40.33
C GLY A 16 18.97 15.73 40.04
N HIS A 17 17.99 15.09 40.64
CA HIS A 17 17.53 13.79 40.20
C HIS A 17 17.09 13.87 38.76
N ARG A 18 17.91 13.35 37.82
CA ARG A 18 17.45 13.04 36.48
C ARG A 18 16.35 11.96 36.62
N ARG A 19 15.09 12.36 36.50
CA ARG A 19 14.02 11.41 36.22
C ARG A 19 14.34 10.75 34.89
N GLU A 20 14.71 9.50 34.90
CA GLU A 20 14.68 8.63 33.72
C GLU A 20 13.24 8.61 33.23
N LEU A 21 12.99 9.32 32.13
CA LEU A 21 11.77 9.20 31.36
C LEU A 21 11.81 7.81 30.72
N HIS A 22 11.18 6.83 31.39
CA HIS A 22 10.84 5.58 30.72
C HIS A 22 10.11 5.95 29.41
N PRO A 23 10.52 5.40 28.24
CA PRO A 23 9.77 5.62 27.02
C PRO A 23 8.35 5.11 27.27
N ARG A 24 7.41 6.03 27.37
CA ARG A 24 5.98 5.68 27.41
C ARG A 24 5.74 4.84 26.17
N ARG A 25 5.33 3.59 26.31
CA ARG A 25 4.81 2.78 25.21
C ARG A 25 3.76 3.66 24.52
N ARG A 26 4.08 4.07 23.31
CA ARG A 26 3.14 4.85 22.50
C ARG A 26 1.91 3.98 22.33
N ALA A 27 0.72 4.49 22.65
CA ALA A 27 -0.50 3.77 22.34
C ALA A 27 -0.49 3.40 20.86
N PRO A 28 -0.90 2.16 20.49
CA PRO A 28 -0.96 1.77 19.08
C PRO A 28 -1.74 2.83 18.31
N ARG A 29 -1.15 3.38 17.25
CA ARG A 29 -1.87 4.27 16.35
C ARG A 29 -2.89 3.43 15.60
N PRO A 30 -4.03 3.98 15.18
CA PRO A 30 -4.93 3.30 14.23
C PRO A 30 -4.16 2.75 13.02
N ALA A 31 -3.12 3.47 12.56
CA ALA A 31 -2.20 3.08 11.50
C ALA A 31 -1.47 1.73 11.69
N ASP A 32 -1.50 1.16 12.89
CA ASP A 32 -0.85 -0.14 13.16
C ASP A 32 -1.82 -1.33 12.96
N ARG A 33 -3.10 -1.07 12.66
CA ARG A 33 -4.16 -2.09 12.55
C ARG A 33 -4.95 -1.93 11.25
N ALA A 34 -5.13 -3.01 10.52
CA ALA A 34 -5.87 -3.02 9.26
C ALA A 34 -7.37 -2.72 9.42
N GLU A 35 -7.97 -3.14 10.53
CA GLU A 35 -9.41 -3.07 10.77
C GLU A 35 -10.04 -1.68 10.60
N PRO A 36 -9.52 -0.58 11.20
CA PRO A 36 -10.11 0.73 11.02
C PRO A 36 -10.08 1.21 9.56
N PHE A 37 -8.98 0.93 8.85
CA PHE A 37 -8.83 1.29 7.44
C PHE A 37 -9.79 0.51 6.54
N ALA A 38 -9.92 -0.79 6.79
CA ALA A 38 -10.83 -1.66 6.06
C ALA A 38 -12.30 -1.30 6.31
N ALA A 39 -12.66 -0.96 7.56
CA ALA A 39 -14.01 -0.55 7.91
C ALA A 39 -14.39 0.78 7.27
N LEU A 40 -13.47 1.76 7.27
CA LEU A 40 -13.70 3.04 6.63
C LEU A 40 -13.87 2.90 5.12
N LEU A 41 -13.05 2.06 4.46
CA LEU A 41 -13.19 1.78 3.02
C LEU A 41 -14.53 1.10 2.71
N ALA A 42 -14.98 0.16 3.54
CA ALA A 42 -16.26 -0.50 3.37
C ALA A 42 -17.44 0.49 3.46
N GLN A 43 -17.37 1.45 4.40
CA GLN A 43 -18.35 2.53 4.50
C GLN A 43 -18.32 3.44 3.27
N LEU A 44 -17.14 3.83 2.80
CA LEU A 44 -16.97 4.67 1.61
C LEU A 44 -17.61 3.99 0.40
N ILE A 45 -17.24 2.75 0.10
CA ILE A 45 -17.77 2.02 -1.05
C ILE A 45 -19.28 1.78 -0.92
N GLY A 46 -19.74 1.45 0.30
CA GLY A 46 -21.16 1.19 0.57
C GLY A 46 -22.07 2.43 0.45
N THR A 47 -21.52 3.62 0.62
CA THR A 47 -22.25 4.90 0.51
C THR A 47 -22.01 5.63 -0.79
N ALA A 48 -21.06 5.17 -1.61
CA ALA A 48 -20.74 5.78 -2.88
C ALA A 48 -21.95 5.68 -3.87
N PRO A 49 -22.15 6.69 -4.73
CA PRO A 49 -23.19 6.64 -5.76
C PRO A 49 -22.90 5.54 -6.78
N ALA A 50 -23.91 5.19 -7.57
CA ALA A 50 -23.70 4.29 -8.70
C ALA A 50 -22.72 4.92 -9.71
N VAL A 51 -21.84 4.10 -10.32
CA VAL A 51 -20.85 4.57 -11.31
C VAL A 51 -21.50 5.36 -12.44
N THR A 52 -22.70 4.95 -12.88
CA THR A 52 -23.47 5.64 -13.92
C THR A 52 -23.92 7.06 -13.54
N ALA A 53 -23.91 7.41 -12.27
CA ALA A 53 -24.24 8.75 -11.79
C ALA A 53 -23.03 9.72 -11.82
N VAL A 54 -21.82 9.21 -12.05
CA VAL A 54 -20.56 9.99 -12.03
C VAL A 54 -19.76 9.72 -13.32
N PRO A 55 -20.16 10.32 -14.46
CA PRO A 55 -19.59 9.97 -15.77
C PRO A 55 -18.14 10.41 -16.00
N SER A 56 -17.52 11.13 -15.06
CA SER A 56 -16.20 11.76 -15.25
C SER A 56 -15.04 11.04 -14.51
N LEU A 57 -15.21 9.79 -14.10
CA LEU A 57 -14.19 9.02 -13.38
C LEU A 57 -13.13 8.37 -14.28
N ALA A 58 -12.66 9.08 -15.30
CA ALA A 58 -11.62 8.58 -16.21
C ALA A 58 -10.62 9.68 -16.55
N PRO A 59 -9.37 9.34 -16.83
CA PRO A 59 -8.77 8.00 -16.81
C PRO A 59 -8.42 7.50 -15.40
N SER A 60 -8.35 6.17 -15.23
CA SER A 60 -7.81 5.56 -14.01
C SER A 60 -6.33 5.91 -13.82
N PRO A 61 -5.88 6.17 -12.59
CA PRO A 61 -4.46 6.43 -12.33
C PRO A 61 -3.58 5.22 -12.67
N PRO A 62 -2.27 5.43 -12.94
CA PRO A 62 -1.36 4.35 -13.38
C PRO A 62 -1.32 3.13 -12.46
N TRP A 63 -1.43 3.32 -11.15
CA TRP A 63 -1.40 2.22 -10.19
C TRP A 63 -2.66 1.33 -10.19
N THR A 64 -3.72 1.74 -10.89
CA THR A 64 -4.89 0.92 -11.19
C THR A 64 -5.02 0.59 -12.67
N GLY A 65 -3.97 0.86 -13.43
CA GLY A 65 -4.00 0.85 -14.90
C GLY A 65 -3.73 -0.51 -15.53
N TRP A 66 -4.13 -1.63 -14.94
CA TRP A 66 -4.04 -2.95 -15.60
C TRP A 66 -4.84 -3.05 -16.90
N ASP A 67 -5.84 -2.20 -17.10
CA ASP A 67 -6.74 -2.12 -18.26
C ASP A 67 -6.39 -0.97 -19.22
N HIS A 68 -5.30 -0.24 -19.01
CA HIS A 68 -4.89 0.86 -19.87
C HIS A 68 -4.86 0.47 -21.36
N SER A 69 -5.15 1.41 -22.23
CA SER A 69 -5.24 1.21 -23.70
C SER A 69 -3.89 1.27 -24.41
N GLY A 70 -2.81 1.67 -23.74
CA GLY A 70 -1.46 1.70 -24.30
C GLY A 70 -0.99 0.33 -24.77
N SER A 71 -0.09 0.30 -25.76
CA SER A 71 0.44 -0.95 -26.36
C SER A 71 1.42 -1.69 -25.47
N GLY A 72 2.02 -1.01 -24.49
CA GLY A 72 2.98 -1.58 -23.55
C GLY A 72 2.37 -2.48 -22.46
N LEU A 73 3.23 -3.10 -21.68
CA LEU A 73 2.81 -3.83 -20.48
C LEU A 73 2.37 -2.88 -19.37
N TRP A 74 3.14 -1.83 -19.18
CA TRP A 74 2.91 -0.78 -18.19
C TRP A 74 2.17 0.40 -18.81
N PRO A 75 1.44 1.21 -18.03
CA PRO A 75 0.92 2.49 -18.48
C PRO A 75 2.01 3.35 -19.13
N ASP A 76 1.66 4.18 -20.09
CA ASP A 76 2.63 4.93 -20.92
C ASP A 76 3.59 5.79 -20.08
N ARG A 77 3.13 6.32 -18.96
CA ARG A 77 3.99 7.03 -17.99
C ARG A 77 3.52 6.75 -16.57
N ASP A 78 4.47 6.69 -15.65
CA ASP A 78 4.17 6.72 -14.23
C ASP A 78 3.95 8.16 -13.74
N ASP A 79 3.64 8.31 -12.46
CA ASP A 79 3.48 9.60 -11.78
C ASP A 79 4.80 10.42 -11.72
N GLU A 80 5.95 9.80 -11.96
CA GLU A 80 7.26 10.45 -12.04
C GLU A 80 7.70 10.75 -13.47
N GLY A 81 6.89 10.37 -14.46
CA GLY A 81 7.13 10.62 -15.87
C GLY A 81 8.06 9.63 -16.57
N HIS A 82 8.40 8.49 -15.92
CA HIS A 82 9.20 7.43 -16.53
C HIS A 82 8.33 6.58 -17.47
N ASP A 83 8.89 6.19 -18.61
CA ASP A 83 8.33 5.12 -19.43
C ASP A 83 8.81 3.76 -18.88
N LEU A 84 7.96 3.14 -18.06
CA LEU A 84 8.27 1.86 -17.44
C LEU A 84 8.42 0.72 -18.44
N ASN A 85 7.96 0.87 -19.69
CA ASN A 85 8.11 -0.12 -20.74
C ASN A 85 9.56 -0.15 -21.29
N GLU A 86 10.30 0.96 -21.18
CA GLU A 86 11.70 1.07 -21.57
C GLU A 86 12.66 0.68 -20.44
N VAL A 87 12.16 0.51 -19.21
CA VAL A 87 12.98 0.19 -18.05
C VAL A 87 13.40 -1.28 -18.07
N THR A 88 14.70 -1.51 -18.00
CA THR A 88 15.26 -2.85 -17.75
C THR A 88 15.24 -3.15 -16.25
N GLY A 89 14.72 -4.32 -15.87
CA GLY A 89 14.64 -4.78 -14.50
C GLY A 89 14.61 -6.30 -14.40
N PRO A 90 14.41 -6.87 -13.23
CA PRO A 90 14.26 -8.31 -13.09
C PRO A 90 13.08 -8.83 -13.93
N ALA A 91 13.33 -9.82 -14.79
CA ALA A 91 12.34 -10.34 -15.74
C ALA A 91 11.03 -10.81 -15.06
N TRP A 92 11.14 -11.33 -13.83
CA TRP A 92 9.97 -11.79 -13.05
C TRP A 92 8.94 -10.70 -12.78
N VAL A 93 9.37 -9.43 -12.68
CA VAL A 93 8.44 -8.29 -12.46
C VAL A 93 7.49 -8.16 -13.66
N ASP A 94 8.04 -8.13 -14.86
CA ASP A 94 7.24 -8.00 -16.08
C ASP A 94 6.42 -9.26 -16.38
N GLU A 95 6.97 -10.45 -16.09
CA GLU A 95 6.26 -11.72 -16.27
C GLU A 95 5.05 -11.82 -15.33
N ALA A 96 5.22 -11.49 -14.04
CA ALA A 96 4.14 -11.46 -13.09
C ALA A 96 3.08 -10.41 -13.48
N ALA A 97 3.49 -9.23 -13.91
CA ALA A 97 2.58 -8.17 -14.34
C ALA A 97 1.72 -8.58 -15.54
N ARG A 98 2.28 -9.34 -16.51
CA ARG A 98 1.49 -9.89 -17.63
C ARG A 98 0.39 -10.82 -17.15
N LEU A 99 0.71 -11.73 -16.21
CA LEU A 99 -0.28 -12.66 -15.64
C LEU A 99 -1.37 -11.92 -14.86
N VAL A 100 -0.97 -10.96 -14.02
CA VAL A 100 -1.91 -10.10 -13.28
C VAL A 100 -2.84 -9.39 -14.26
N ARG A 101 -2.31 -8.71 -15.25
CA ARG A 101 -3.09 -7.96 -16.25
C ARG A 101 -4.04 -8.86 -17.01
N GLN A 102 -3.60 -10.06 -17.39
CA GLN A 102 -4.46 -11.04 -18.06
C GLN A 102 -5.63 -11.49 -17.17
N GLN A 103 -5.39 -11.69 -15.87
CA GLN A 103 -6.44 -12.11 -14.94
C GLN A 103 -7.41 -10.98 -14.64
N MET A 104 -6.91 -9.76 -14.41
CA MET A 104 -7.75 -8.58 -14.13
C MET A 104 -8.67 -8.25 -15.31
N ARG A 105 -8.19 -8.34 -16.54
CA ARG A 105 -9.00 -8.12 -17.75
C ARG A 105 -10.12 -9.14 -17.99
N ARG A 106 -10.11 -10.25 -17.27
CA ARG A 106 -11.19 -11.27 -17.34
C ARG A 106 -12.26 -11.05 -16.27
N CYS A 107 -12.07 -10.06 -15.40
CA CYS A 107 -13.06 -9.72 -14.39
C CYS A 107 -14.23 -9.01 -15.06
N ASP A 108 -15.41 -9.57 -14.93
CA ASP A 108 -16.69 -9.05 -15.43
C ASP A 108 -17.61 -8.57 -14.29
N ALA A 109 -17.07 -8.49 -13.06
CA ALA A 109 -17.83 -8.00 -11.93
C ALA A 109 -18.17 -6.50 -12.11
N PRO A 110 -19.35 -6.07 -11.63
CA PRO A 110 -19.75 -4.67 -11.76
C PRO A 110 -18.83 -3.75 -10.96
N ASP A 111 -18.54 -2.58 -11.55
CA ASP A 111 -17.73 -1.56 -10.93
C ASP A 111 -18.47 -0.88 -9.77
N LYS A 112 -17.67 -0.49 -8.79
CA LYS A 112 -18.02 0.38 -7.67
C LYS A 112 -17.13 1.62 -7.68
N ILE A 113 -17.57 2.68 -7.03
CA ILE A 113 -16.73 3.83 -6.76
C ILE A 113 -15.98 3.60 -5.45
N GLY A 114 -14.68 3.84 -5.48
CA GLY A 114 -13.81 3.76 -4.32
C GLY A 114 -12.56 4.61 -4.49
N HIS A 115 -11.64 4.49 -3.56
CA HIS A 115 -10.39 5.25 -3.53
C HIS A 115 -9.24 4.36 -3.99
N GLY A 116 -8.53 4.76 -5.05
CA GLY A 116 -7.45 3.99 -5.66
C GLY A 116 -6.10 4.09 -4.96
N ASP A 117 -5.96 5.02 -4.00
CA ASP A 117 -4.73 5.27 -3.23
C ASP A 117 -5.04 5.28 -1.72
N TRP A 118 -5.46 4.10 -1.19
CA TRP A 118 -5.91 3.93 0.19
C TRP A 118 -4.74 3.69 1.14
N GLU A 119 -3.95 4.73 1.34
CA GLU A 119 -2.75 4.70 2.19
C GLU A 119 -2.96 5.46 3.50
N SER A 120 -2.20 5.11 4.53
CA SER A 120 -2.32 5.75 5.85
C SER A 120 -2.00 7.24 5.84
N GLN A 121 -1.17 7.69 4.90
CA GLN A 121 -0.87 9.11 4.71
C GLN A 121 -2.07 9.92 4.21
N ASN A 122 -3.02 9.28 3.54
CA ASN A 122 -4.21 9.90 2.97
C ASN A 122 -5.40 9.89 3.95
N ILE A 123 -5.22 9.37 5.17
CA ILE A 123 -6.29 9.30 6.16
C ILE A 123 -5.86 9.95 7.47
N GLU A 124 -6.52 11.05 7.82
CA GLU A 124 -6.31 11.73 9.08
C GLU A 124 -7.19 11.15 10.18
N TRP A 125 -6.58 10.89 11.33
CA TRP A 125 -7.26 10.30 12.49
C TRP A 125 -7.22 11.24 13.69
N GLN A 126 -8.35 11.40 14.38
CA GLN A 126 -8.44 12.14 15.62
C GLN A 126 -9.11 11.29 16.72
N ASN A 127 -8.42 11.09 17.84
CA ASN A 127 -8.89 10.27 18.95
C ASN A 127 -9.30 8.83 18.59
N GLY A 128 -8.69 8.27 17.55
CA GLY A 128 -8.99 6.91 17.07
C GLY A 128 -10.11 6.83 16.05
N GLU A 129 -10.78 7.95 15.74
CA GLU A 129 -11.82 8.05 14.72
C GLU A 129 -11.27 8.71 13.45
N PRO A 130 -11.73 8.33 12.25
CA PRO A 130 -11.34 9.00 11.02
C PRO A 130 -11.89 10.44 11.01
N LEU A 131 -11.00 11.40 10.76
CA LEU A 131 -11.35 12.81 10.67
C LEU A 131 -11.55 13.25 9.22
N ALA A 132 -10.63 12.89 8.34
CA ALA A 132 -10.66 13.24 6.92
C ALA A 132 -9.98 12.17 6.06
N VAL A 133 -10.46 12.03 4.83
CA VAL A 133 -9.80 11.32 3.75
C VAL A 133 -9.35 12.36 2.74
N HIS A 134 -8.12 12.26 2.29
CA HIS A 134 -7.48 13.17 1.35
C HIS A 134 -7.27 12.48 0.00
N ASP A 135 -6.73 13.22 -0.97
CA ASP A 135 -6.32 12.73 -2.29
C ASP A 135 -7.49 12.19 -3.15
N TRP A 136 -8.58 12.96 -3.19
CA TRP A 136 -9.81 12.58 -3.90
C TRP A 136 -9.70 12.56 -5.42
N ASP A 137 -8.59 12.99 -6.01
CA ASP A 137 -8.25 12.77 -7.41
C ASP A 137 -7.88 11.31 -7.72
N SER A 138 -7.65 10.51 -6.68
CA SER A 138 -7.48 9.06 -6.74
C SER A 138 -8.80 8.26 -6.69
N VAL A 139 -9.96 8.90 -6.91
CA VAL A 139 -11.25 8.18 -7.00
C VAL A 139 -11.31 7.37 -8.28
N ILE A 140 -11.68 6.09 -8.16
CA ILE A 140 -11.74 5.14 -9.26
C ILE A 140 -13.10 4.44 -9.36
N ALA A 141 -13.41 3.95 -10.55
CA ALA A 141 -14.48 3.00 -10.80
C ALA A 141 -13.86 1.67 -11.23
N GLN A 142 -13.93 0.67 -10.37
CA GLN A 142 -13.37 -0.67 -10.56
C GLN A 142 -14.22 -1.71 -9.81
N PRO A 143 -14.12 -3.00 -10.10
CA PRO A 143 -14.74 -4.03 -9.29
C PRO A 143 -14.36 -3.90 -7.81
N GLU A 144 -15.35 -4.02 -6.92
CA GLU A 144 -15.16 -3.85 -5.47
C GLU A 144 -13.96 -4.64 -4.93
N VAL A 145 -13.86 -5.91 -5.34
CA VAL A 145 -12.74 -6.78 -4.92
C VAL A 145 -11.38 -6.28 -5.38
N ALA A 146 -11.32 -5.57 -6.50
CA ALA A 146 -10.09 -4.97 -7.01
C ALA A 146 -9.71 -3.72 -6.19
N ILE A 147 -10.66 -2.84 -5.90
CA ILE A 147 -10.44 -1.67 -5.04
C ILE A 147 -9.90 -2.10 -3.68
N VAL A 148 -10.56 -3.10 -3.07
CA VAL A 148 -10.16 -3.59 -1.76
C VAL A 148 -8.81 -4.31 -1.78
N GLY A 149 -8.52 -5.02 -2.86
CA GLY A 149 -7.23 -5.68 -3.05
C GLY A 149 -6.06 -4.68 -3.18
N LEU A 150 -6.26 -3.58 -3.92
CA LEU A 150 -5.31 -2.46 -3.99
C LEU A 150 -5.06 -1.90 -2.58
N ALA A 151 -6.12 -1.50 -1.90
CA ALA A 151 -6.06 -0.95 -0.55
C ALA A 151 -5.34 -1.89 0.42
N ALA A 152 -5.67 -3.18 0.41
CA ALA A 152 -5.07 -4.20 1.27
C ALA A 152 -3.54 -4.34 1.08
N ALA A 153 -3.03 -4.00 -0.10
CA ALA A 153 -1.60 -4.09 -0.40
C ALA A 153 -0.79 -2.88 0.05
N VAL A 154 -1.43 -1.70 0.22
CA VAL A 154 -0.73 -0.43 0.44
C VAL A 154 -1.15 0.31 1.71
N TRP A 155 -2.25 -0.05 2.37
CA TRP A 155 -2.83 0.70 3.49
C TRP A 155 -1.86 1.18 4.58
N PRO A 156 -0.75 0.48 4.95
CA PRO A 156 0.14 0.98 6.01
C PRO A 156 1.11 2.06 5.52
N ALA A 157 1.16 2.34 4.20
CA ALA A 157 2.09 3.34 3.66
C ALA A 157 1.79 4.74 4.21
N ALA A 158 2.83 5.40 4.71
CA ALA A 158 2.79 6.72 5.33
C ALA A 158 3.79 7.70 4.68
N GLY A 159 4.17 7.42 3.42
CA GLY A 159 5.10 8.22 2.63
C GLY A 159 6.58 7.86 2.82
N GLY A 160 6.87 6.82 3.60
CA GLY A 160 8.24 6.29 3.75
C GLY A 160 8.63 5.31 2.65
N PRO A 161 9.93 5.18 2.36
CA PRO A 161 10.41 4.22 1.36
C PRO A 161 10.14 2.77 1.82
N GLY A 162 9.60 1.95 0.92
CA GLY A 162 9.37 0.53 1.17
C GLY A 162 8.16 0.19 2.05
N GLU A 163 7.38 1.18 2.44
CA GLU A 163 6.17 0.94 3.22
C GLU A 163 5.10 0.27 2.34
N ALA A 164 4.72 -0.94 2.72
CA ALA A 164 3.64 -1.70 2.09
C ALA A 164 3.17 -2.80 3.03
N ALA A 165 1.94 -3.27 2.85
CA ALA A 165 1.40 -4.34 3.67
C ALA A 165 2.16 -5.65 3.46
N SER A 166 2.55 -6.30 4.55
CA SER A 166 2.99 -7.69 4.54
C SER A 166 1.84 -8.62 4.13
N ILE A 167 2.16 -9.87 3.87
CA ILE A 167 1.13 -10.88 3.56
C ILE A 167 0.08 -10.98 4.67
N ALA A 168 0.51 -11.04 5.93
CA ALA A 168 -0.40 -11.11 7.08
C ALA A 168 -1.28 -9.86 7.19
N GLN A 169 -0.70 -8.66 7.03
CA GLN A 169 -1.46 -7.41 7.04
C GLN A 169 -2.47 -7.32 5.89
N THR A 170 -2.11 -7.86 4.71
CA THR A 170 -3.05 -7.96 3.58
C THR A 170 -4.22 -8.89 3.91
N GLU A 171 -3.95 -10.06 4.49
CA GLU A 171 -4.99 -11.02 4.94
C GLU A 171 -5.91 -10.41 6.00
N ASP A 172 -5.34 -9.72 6.99
CA ASP A 172 -6.08 -9.03 8.03
C ASP A 172 -7.02 -7.96 7.46
N PHE A 173 -6.53 -7.17 6.50
CA PHE A 173 -7.33 -6.14 5.84
C PHE A 173 -8.51 -6.75 5.07
N LEU A 174 -8.26 -7.77 4.25
CA LEU A 174 -9.30 -8.44 3.46
C LEU A 174 -10.37 -9.08 4.37
N SER A 175 -9.95 -9.67 5.48
CA SER A 175 -10.85 -10.27 6.47
C SER A 175 -11.70 -9.22 7.18
N ALA A 176 -11.08 -8.12 7.61
CA ALA A 176 -11.77 -7.01 8.28
C ALA A 176 -12.77 -6.32 7.35
N TYR A 177 -12.39 -6.12 6.07
CA TYR A 177 -13.30 -5.57 5.07
C TYR A 177 -14.56 -6.43 4.91
N GLN A 178 -14.40 -7.74 4.67
CA GLN A 178 -15.52 -8.65 4.51
C GLN A 178 -16.44 -8.67 5.74
N ALA A 179 -15.85 -8.66 6.93
CA ALA A 179 -16.61 -8.61 8.18
C ALA A 179 -17.45 -7.33 8.29
N THR A 180 -16.90 -6.18 7.96
CA THR A 180 -17.60 -4.88 8.01
C THR A 180 -18.66 -4.75 6.91
N ALA A 181 -18.35 -5.17 5.69
CA ALA A 181 -19.27 -5.10 4.57
C ALA A 181 -20.38 -6.18 4.65
N GLY A 182 -20.31 -7.12 5.59
CA GLY A 182 -21.21 -8.26 5.66
C GLY A 182 -21.10 -9.18 4.44
N ALA A 183 -19.93 -9.20 3.79
CA ALA A 183 -19.68 -9.93 2.57
C ALA A 183 -18.94 -11.26 2.84
N THR A 184 -19.29 -12.29 2.10
CA THR A 184 -18.53 -13.54 2.06
C THR A 184 -18.05 -13.75 0.64
N TRP A 185 -16.75 -13.56 0.42
CA TRP A 185 -16.17 -13.70 -0.90
C TRP A 185 -15.88 -15.15 -1.25
N THR A 186 -16.14 -15.49 -2.49
CA THR A 186 -15.71 -16.75 -3.08
C THR A 186 -14.18 -16.81 -3.19
N THR A 187 -13.63 -18.01 -3.34
CA THR A 187 -12.18 -18.18 -3.61
C THR A 187 -11.73 -17.39 -4.84
N GLY A 188 -12.59 -17.29 -5.87
CA GLY A 188 -12.28 -16.48 -7.07
C GLY A 188 -12.17 -15.00 -6.77
N GLN A 189 -13.06 -14.45 -5.96
CA GLN A 189 -13.03 -13.04 -5.53
C GLN A 189 -11.81 -12.74 -4.64
N ILE A 190 -11.48 -13.64 -3.71
CA ILE A 190 -10.27 -13.50 -2.88
C ILE A 190 -9.02 -13.50 -3.77
N ARG A 191 -8.91 -14.41 -4.73
CA ARG A 191 -7.80 -14.45 -5.69
C ARG A 191 -7.71 -13.15 -6.49
N LEU A 192 -8.84 -12.60 -6.91
CA LEU A 192 -8.86 -11.35 -7.68
C LEU A 192 -8.42 -10.16 -6.83
N ALA A 193 -8.80 -10.09 -5.55
CA ALA A 193 -8.29 -9.08 -4.63
C ALA A 193 -6.75 -9.16 -4.48
N TRP A 194 -6.21 -10.37 -4.30
CA TRP A 194 -4.75 -10.59 -4.28
C TRP A 194 -4.09 -10.19 -5.61
N THR A 195 -4.74 -10.44 -6.74
CA THR A 195 -4.24 -10.07 -8.07
C THR A 195 -4.16 -8.55 -8.21
N ALA A 196 -5.19 -7.81 -7.80
CA ALA A 196 -5.19 -6.35 -7.84
C ALA A 196 -4.11 -5.74 -6.92
N GLY A 197 -3.99 -6.26 -5.69
CA GLY A 197 -2.93 -5.85 -4.78
C GLY A 197 -1.52 -6.18 -5.31
N LEU A 198 -1.37 -7.29 -6.03
CA LEU A 198 -0.09 -7.64 -6.64
C LEU A 198 0.27 -6.69 -7.79
N TRP A 199 -0.70 -6.15 -8.52
CA TRP A 199 -0.43 -5.15 -9.58
C TRP A 199 0.29 -3.92 -9.03
N VAL A 200 -0.24 -3.27 -8.00
CA VAL A 200 0.38 -2.06 -7.42
C VAL A 200 1.76 -2.35 -6.83
N ARG A 201 1.94 -3.53 -6.22
CA ARG A 201 3.24 -3.96 -5.72
C ARG A 201 4.28 -4.14 -6.83
N LEU A 202 3.86 -4.73 -7.96
CA LEU A 202 4.71 -4.89 -9.15
C LEU A 202 5.04 -3.54 -9.79
N LEU A 203 4.07 -2.62 -9.86
CA LEU A 203 4.31 -1.28 -10.38
C LEU A 203 5.35 -0.53 -9.53
N ASN A 204 5.23 -0.56 -8.21
CA ASN A 204 6.19 0.05 -7.32
C ASN A 204 7.59 -0.61 -7.41
N ALA A 205 7.66 -1.93 -7.55
CA ALA A 205 8.92 -2.63 -7.81
C ALA A 205 9.54 -2.24 -9.17
N LYS A 206 8.72 -2.02 -10.19
CA LYS A 206 9.17 -1.56 -11.51
C LYS A 206 9.70 -0.13 -11.45
N LYS A 207 9.06 0.77 -10.69
CA LYS A 207 9.56 2.12 -10.41
C LYS A 207 10.91 2.08 -9.69
N ASP A 208 11.07 1.21 -8.70
CA ASP A 208 12.37 1.01 -8.05
C ASP A 208 13.44 0.53 -9.03
N ALA A 209 13.10 -0.39 -9.94
CA ALA A 209 14.02 -0.82 -10.98
C ALA A 209 14.43 0.33 -11.91
N ALA A 210 13.52 1.27 -12.22
CA ALA A 210 13.82 2.47 -12.99
C ALA A 210 14.86 3.38 -12.29
N ARG A 211 14.87 3.37 -10.96
CA ARG A 211 15.84 4.12 -10.13
C ARG A 211 17.13 3.35 -9.85
N GLY A 212 17.28 2.14 -10.41
CA GLY A 212 18.45 1.27 -10.19
C GLY A 212 18.35 0.34 -8.99
N GLY A 213 17.17 0.15 -8.42
CA GLY A 213 16.86 -0.69 -7.26
C GLY A 213 16.15 0.09 -6.15
N GLY A 214 15.59 -0.65 -5.18
CA GLY A 214 14.92 -0.02 -4.06
C GLY A 214 14.12 -0.99 -3.19
N PRO A 215 13.61 -0.51 -2.04
CA PRO A 215 13.02 -1.36 -1.02
C PRO A 215 11.71 -2.03 -1.45
N GLN A 216 10.93 -1.46 -2.37
CA GLN A 216 9.72 -2.10 -2.89
C GLN A 216 10.05 -3.33 -3.73
N LEU A 217 11.11 -3.22 -4.57
CA LEU A 217 11.60 -4.33 -5.37
C LEU A 217 12.14 -5.45 -4.48
N ASP A 218 12.93 -5.12 -3.47
CA ASP A 218 13.54 -6.08 -2.55
C ASP A 218 12.47 -6.82 -1.73
N LEU A 219 11.53 -6.08 -1.13
CA LEU A 219 10.44 -6.66 -0.35
C LEU A 219 9.55 -7.57 -1.18
N LEU A 220 9.17 -7.12 -2.39
CA LEU A 220 8.34 -7.94 -3.26
C LEU A 220 9.09 -9.18 -3.72
N GLY A 221 10.40 -9.10 -3.98
CA GLY A 221 11.24 -10.25 -4.34
C GLY A 221 11.17 -11.38 -3.30
N VAL A 222 11.12 -11.04 -2.01
CA VAL A 222 10.96 -12.03 -0.92
C VAL A 222 9.55 -12.63 -0.87
N GLU A 223 8.53 -11.86 -1.22
CA GLU A 223 7.11 -12.24 -1.05
C GLU A 223 6.45 -12.77 -2.33
N ILE A 224 7.08 -12.62 -3.51
CA ILE A 224 6.43 -12.81 -4.81
C ILE A 224 5.80 -14.18 -4.98
N GLU A 225 6.49 -15.26 -4.60
CA GLU A 225 5.96 -16.62 -4.72
C GLU A 225 4.66 -16.80 -3.93
N GLN A 226 4.64 -16.31 -2.71
CA GLN A 226 3.48 -16.41 -1.84
C GLN A 226 2.31 -15.55 -2.32
N ARG A 227 2.58 -14.33 -2.83
CA ARG A 227 1.53 -13.45 -3.37
C ARG A 227 0.93 -13.99 -4.65
N VAL A 228 1.75 -14.53 -5.54
CA VAL A 228 1.34 -15.19 -6.77
C VAL A 228 0.47 -16.42 -6.49
N ALA A 229 0.86 -17.24 -5.51
CA ALA A 229 0.06 -18.39 -5.08
C ALA A 229 -1.32 -17.98 -4.55
N ARG A 230 -1.40 -16.92 -3.73
CA ARG A 230 -2.67 -16.38 -3.21
C ARG A 230 -3.55 -15.78 -4.32
N ALA A 231 -2.95 -15.15 -5.30
CA ALA A 231 -3.65 -14.67 -6.50
C ALA A 231 -4.13 -15.81 -7.41
N GLY A 232 -3.68 -17.05 -7.16
CA GLY A 232 -4.02 -18.20 -8.00
C GLY A 232 -3.42 -18.12 -9.41
N LEU A 233 -2.30 -17.41 -9.57
CA LEU A 233 -1.59 -17.30 -10.83
C LEU A 233 -0.68 -18.51 -11.03
N HIS A 234 -0.66 -19.02 -12.25
CA HIS A 234 0.21 -20.13 -12.63
C HIS A 234 1.46 -19.59 -13.31
N THR A 235 2.56 -19.68 -12.63
CA THR A 235 3.83 -19.06 -13.05
C THR A 235 4.71 -19.94 -13.93
N GLY A 236 4.33 -21.20 -14.17
CA GLY A 236 5.23 -22.14 -14.83
C GLY A 236 6.60 -22.19 -14.12
N ASP A 237 7.66 -22.43 -14.87
CA ASP A 237 9.02 -22.55 -14.31
C ASP A 237 9.79 -21.21 -14.20
N TRP A 238 9.18 -20.06 -14.45
CA TRP A 238 9.95 -18.80 -14.50
C TRP A 238 10.41 -18.31 -13.11
N LEU A 239 9.63 -18.54 -12.06
CA LEU A 239 10.07 -18.23 -10.69
C LEU A 239 11.29 -19.05 -10.29
N SER A 240 11.36 -20.32 -10.70
CA SER A 240 12.50 -21.17 -10.42
C SER A 240 13.75 -20.79 -11.23
N ARG A 241 13.57 -20.15 -12.40
CA ARG A 241 14.68 -19.68 -13.26
C ARG A 241 15.17 -18.27 -12.91
N GLY A 242 14.31 -17.44 -12.28
CA GLY A 242 14.61 -16.06 -11.93
C GLY A 242 15.11 -15.85 -10.51
N SER A 243 14.99 -16.83 -9.64
CA SER A 243 15.51 -16.80 -8.27
C SER A 243 17.03 -17.05 -8.23
N GLY A 244 17.79 -16.29 -9.00
CA GLY A 244 19.21 -16.06 -8.75
C GLY A 244 19.44 -15.24 -7.47
N LEU A 245 18.54 -15.32 -6.50
CA LEU A 245 18.76 -14.90 -5.13
C LEU A 245 19.79 -15.87 -4.56
N ALA A 246 21.03 -15.38 -4.45
CA ALA A 246 22.16 -16.07 -3.84
C ALA A 246 21.70 -16.75 -2.55
N ARG A 247 21.95 -18.08 -2.49
CA ARG A 247 21.94 -18.84 -1.25
C ARG A 247 23.13 -18.44 -0.40
#